data_bc57a1b2ad8a18a914b8b953c2af6c56
#
_entry.id   bc57a1b2ad8a18a914b8b953c2af6c56
#
_cell.length_a   1.000
_cell.length_b   1.000
_cell.length_c   1.000
_cell.angle_alpha   90.00
_cell.angle_beta   90.00
_cell.angle_gamma   90.00
#
_symmetry.space_group_name_H-M   'P 1'
#
loop_
_entity.id
_entity.type
_entity.pdbx_description
1 polymer ?
#
loop_
_entity_poly.entity_id
_entity_poly.type
_entity_poly.pdbx_seq_one_letter_code
_entity_poly.pdbx_strand_id
1 'polypeptide(L)'
;VLWLAVVLAASGAAGEAPAVLLVLAAAMRCALPPAHPWLIDSLYAPTPVSAALHGGIVNGGGILVITQFSLIAASPFAIALLGGLGAGAIVAGVLAALVRTDIKGRLVASTVAQMGFMMLVASLGLLAAALLHLVAHGFYK
;
A
#
# COMPACT_ATOMS: atom_id res chain seq x y z
N VAL A 1 0.71 9.68 11.60
CA VAL A 1 1.30 8.32 11.58
C VAL A 1 2.58 8.28 10.77
N LEU A 2 2.58 8.74 9.48
CA LEU A 2 3.78 8.69 8.62
C LEU A 2 4.99 9.42 9.22
N TRP A 3 4.82 10.68 9.67
CA TRP A 3 5.90 11.47 10.28
C TRP A 3 6.42 10.81 11.57
N LEU A 4 5.53 10.29 12.40
CA LEU A 4 5.93 9.58 13.61
C LEU A 4 6.74 8.32 13.29
N ALA A 5 6.31 7.53 12.31
CA ALA A 5 7.02 6.34 11.87
C ALA A 5 8.44 6.68 11.33
N VAL A 6 8.54 7.76 10.52
CA VAL A 6 9.84 8.22 9.99
C VAL A 6 10.76 8.73 11.09
N VAL A 7 10.24 9.52 12.04
CA VAL A 7 11.03 10.04 13.17
C VAL A 7 11.53 8.90 14.05
N LEU A 8 10.68 7.92 14.37
CA LEU A 8 11.07 6.75 15.15
C LEU A 8 12.11 5.87 14.42
N ALA A 9 11.96 5.70 13.12
CA ALA A 9 12.96 5.00 12.31
C ALA A 9 14.30 5.76 12.28
N ALA A 10 14.27 7.08 12.15
CA ALA A 10 15.46 7.93 12.11
C ALA A 10 16.15 8.04 13.48
N SER A 11 15.42 7.94 14.59
CA SER A 11 15.96 7.95 15.96
C SER A 11 16.67 6.65 16.34
N GLY A 12 16.71 5.65 15.45
CA GLY A 12 17.32 4.34 15.74
C GLY A 12 16.51 3.50 16.72
N ALA A 13 15.25 3.86 16.96
CA ALA A 13 14.35 3.08 17.80
C ALA A 13 14.09 1.72 17.15
N ALA A 14 14.86 0.71 17.57
CA ALA A 14 14.62 -0.67 17.19
C ALA A 14 13.51 -1.26 18.06
N GLY A 15 12.52 -1.92 17.44
CA GLY A 15 11.45 -2.57 18.18
C GLY A 15 10.19 -2.79 17.36
N GLU A 16 9.20 -3.43 17.96
CA GLU A 16 7.94 -3.73 17.28
C GLU A 16 7.13 -2.48 16.95
N ALA A 17 7.11 -1.48 17.84
CA ALA A 17 6.29 -0.28 17.69
C ALA A 17 6.63 0.53 16.41
N PRO A 18 7.91 0.90 16.13
CA PRO A 18 8.24 1.60 14.89
C PRO A 18 7.96 0.75 13.64
N ALA A 19 8.20 -0.56 13.68
CA ALA A 19 7.91 -1.46 12.55
C ALA A 19 6.40 -1.51 12.23
N VAL A 20 5.57 -1.65 13.25
CA VAL A 20 4.10 -1.65 13.10
C VAL A 20 3.60 -0.29 12.58
N LEU A 21 4.11 0.82 13.12
CA LEU A 21 3.75 2.17 12.65
C LEU A 21 4.14 2.39 11.18
N LEU A 22 5.28 1.85 10.74
CA LEU A 22 5.69 1.90 9.33
C LEU A 22 4.73 1.11 8.44
N VAL A 23 4.34 -0.09 8.86
CA VAL A 23 3.34 -0.90 8.13
C VAL A 23 2.01 -0.18 8.03
N LEU A 24 1.52 0.40 9.12
CA LEU A 24 0.27 1.16 9.12
C LEU A 24 0.37 2.41 8.23
N ALA A 25 1.48 3.14 8.31
CA ALA A 25 1.72 4.31 7.46
C ALA A 25 1.74 3.92 5.97
N ALA A 26 2.39 2.81 5.62
CA ALA A 26 2.43 2.30 4.26
C ALA A 26 1.04 1.85 3.80
N ALA A 27 0.27 1.15 4.64
CA ALA A 27 -1.09 0.73 4.34
C ALA A 27 -2.02 1.93 4.07
N MET A 28 -1.92 2.98 4.88
CA MET A 28 -2.68 4.22 4.67
C MET A 28 -2.30 4.91 3.35
N ARG A 29 -1.01 4.95 3.00
CA ARG A 29 -0.51 5.54 1.74
C ARG A 29 -0.94 4.71 0.53
N CYS A 30 -0.96 3.40 0.65
CA CYS A 30 -1.43 2.48 -0.40
C CYS A 30 -2.96 2.37 -0.48
N ALA A 31 -3.69 3.17 0.30
CA ALA A 31 -5.15 3.14 0.37
C ALA A 31 -5.72 1.73 0.66
N LEU A 32 -5.05 0.96 1.53
CA LEU A 32 -5.59 -0.32 1.96
C LEU A 32 -6.78 -0.11 2.91
N PRO A 33 -7.78 -1.01 2.91
CA PRO A 33 -8.87 -0.95 3.89
C PRO A 33 -8.33 -1.00 5.34
N PRO A 34 -8.89 -0.21 6.25
CA PRO A 34 -10.03 0.70 6.11
C PRO A 34 -9.67 2.12 5.60
N ALA A 35 -8.40 2.41 5.29
CA ALA A 35 -7.91 3.74 4.96
C ALA A 35 -8.09 4.16 3.48
N HIS A 36 -8.88 3.42 2.71
CA HIS A 36 -9.10 3.65 1.27
C HIS A 36 -10.08 4.79 0.88
N PRO A 37 -10.88 5.42 1.78
CA PRO A 37 -11.86 6.43 1.36
C PRO A 37 -11.25 7.59 0.57
N TRP A 38 -10.05 8.05 0.93
CA TRP A 38 -9.38 9.15 0.22
C TRP A 38 -9.10 8.84 -1.25
N LEU A 39 -8.90 7.55 -1.59
CA LEU A 39 -8.72 7.13 -2.98
C LEU A 39 -10.07 7.06 -3.72
N ILE A 40 -11.16 6.75 -3.01
CA ILE A 40 -12.51 6.79 -3.56
C ILE A 40 -12.88 8.23 -3.95
N ASP A 41 -12.49 9.21 -3.15
CA ASP A 41 -12.75 10.63 -3.44
C ASP A 41 -12.08 11.07 -4.76
N SER A 42 -11.05 10.36 -5.22
CA SER A 42 -10.43 10.59 -6.52
C SER A 42 -11.37 10.35 -7.72
N LEU A 43 -12.51 9.70 -7.51
CA LEU A 43 -13.55 9.51 -8.54
C LEU A 43 -14.10 10.86 -9.06
N TYR A 44 -14.14 11.86 -8.18
CA TYR A 44 -14.62 13.21 -8.49
C TYR A 44 -13.52 14.11 -9.07
N ALA A 45 -12.26 13.68 -9.04
CA ALA A 45 -11.14 14.46 -9.56
C ALA A 45 -11.08 14.41 -11.10
N PRO A 46 -10.52 15.45 -11.74
CA PRO A 46 -10.18 15.42 -13.15
C PRO A 46 -9.27 14.22 -13.50
N THR A 47 -9.42 13.67 -14.69
CA THR A 47 -8.69 12.46 -15.12
C THR A 47 -7.17 12.53 -14.91
N PRO A 48 -6.45 13.62 -15.21
CA PRO A 48 -5.01 13.71 -14.96
C PRO A 48 -4.65 13.61 -13.48
N VAL A 49 -5.46 14.22 -12.60
CA VAL A 49 -5.24 14.15 -11.15
C VAL A 49 -5.51 12.74 -10.64
N SER A 50 -6.60 12.11 -11.09
CA SER A 50 -6.90 10.73 -10.74
C SER A 50 -5.79 9.78 -11.19
N ALA A 51 -5.25 9.94 -12.40
CA ALA A 51 -4.12 9.15 -12.88
C ALA A 51 -2.86 9.32 -12.00
N ALA A 52 -2.53 10.56 -11.61
CA ALA A 52 -1.40 10.84 -10.72
C ALA A 52 -1.58 10.22 -9.32
N LEU A 53 -2.82 10.17 -8.81
CA LEU A 53 -3.12 9.51 -7.54
C LEU A 53 -2.92 8.00 -7.63
N HIS A 54 -3.48 7.36 -8.66
CA HIS A 54 -3.43 5.91 -8.84
C HIS A 54 -2.04 5.39 -9.26
N GLY A 55 -1.36 6.09 -10.17
CA GLY A 55 -0.05 5.67 -10.69
C GLY A 55 1.14 6.19 -9.89
N GLY A 56 0.97 7.27 -9.11
CA GLY A 56 2.06 7.93 -8.38
C GLY A 56 1.94 7.86 -6.86
N ILE A 57 0.99 8.58 -6.29
CA ILE A 57 0.93 8.82 -4.84
C ILE A 57 0.72 7.52 -4.06
N VAL A 58 -0.12 6.62 -4.55
CA VAL A 58 -0.38 5.30 -3.94
C VAL A 58 0.89 4.45 -3.88
N ASN A 59 1.76 4.53 -4.88
CA ASN A 59 3.02 3.80 -4.92
C ASN A 59 4.00 4.22 -3.82
N GLY A 60 3.84 5.41 -3.24
CA GLY A 60 4.67 5.91 -2.15
C GLY A 60 4.66 5.02 -0.89
N GLY A 61 3.56 4.28 -0.65
CA GLY A 61 3.51 3.29 0.43
C GLY A 61 4.38 2.08 0.15
N GLY A 62 4.43 1.62 -1.11
CA GLY A 62 5.31 0.54 -1.52
C GLY A 62 6.79 0.90 -1.43
N ILE A 63 7.14 2.11 -1.83
CA ILE A 63 8.51 2.64 -1.67
C ILE A 63 8.90 2.63 -0.19
N LEU A 64 8.00 3.08 0.70
CA LEU A 64 8.23 3.08 2.13
C LEU A 64 8.51 1.67 2.68
N VAL A 65 7.73 0.67 2.27
CA VAL A 65 7.94 -0.74 2.68
C VAL A 65 9.29 -1.25 2.19
N ILE A 66 9.62 -1.03 0.91
CA ILE A 66 10.86 -1.54 0.31
C ILE A 66 12.08 -0.89 0.94
N THR A 67 12.08 0.42 1.14
CA THR A 67 13.22 1.16 1.70
C THR A 67 13.45 0.89 3.20
N GLN A 68 12.38 0.62 3.94
CA GLN A 68 12.45 0.36 5.39
C GLN A 68 12.22 -1.11 5.74
N PHE A 69 12.38 -2.00 4.76
CA PHE A 69 12.08 -3.43 4.95
C PHE A 69 12.90 -4.07 6.06
N SER A 70 14.16 -3.67 6.23
CA SER A 70 15.03 -4.19 7.30
C SER A 70 14.44 -3.98 8.70
N LEU A 71 13.81 -2.82 8.93
CA LEU A 71 13.16 -2.51 10.19
C LEU A 71 11.86 -3.31 10.36
N ILE A 72 11.08 -3.46 9.28
CA ILE A 72 9.85 -4.27 9.30
C ILE A 72 10.19 -5.76 9.52
N ALA A 73 11.25 -6.25 8.88
CA ALA A 73 11.68 -7.64 8.97
C ALA A 73 12.23 -8.02 10.37
N ALA A 74 12.66 -7.04 11.15
CA ALA A 74 13.08 -7.27 12.53
C ALA A 74 11.92 -7.65 13.47
N SER A 75 10.65 -7.40 13.07
CA SER A 75 9.47 -7.73 13.86
C SER A 75 8.59 -8.76 13.13
N PRO A 76 8.50 -10.00 13.60
CA PRO A 76 7.63 -11.02 13.03
C PRO A 76 6.16 -10.59 13.00
N PHE A 77 5.72 -9.85 14.02
CA PHE A 77 4.36 -9.30 14.07
C PHE A 77 4.11 -8.28 12.95
N ALA A 78 5.06 -7.37 12.68
CA ALA A 78 4.95 -6.39 11.61
C ALA A 78 4.88 -7.06 10.23
N ILE A 79 5.65 -8.12 9.99
CA ILE A 79 5.60 -8.91 8.76
C ILE A 79 4.24 -9.59 8.61
N ALA A 80 3.74 -10.24 9.67
CA ALA A 80 2.44 -10.88 9.65
C ALA A 80 1.30 -9.86 9.40
N LEU A 81 1.40 -8.70 10.03
CA LEU A 81 0.46 -7.59 9.81
C LEU A 81 0.50 -7.09 8.36
N LEU A 82 1.71 -6.90 7.79
CA LEU A 82 1.89 -6.47 6.41
C LEU A 82 1.25 -7.46 5.42
N GLY A 83 1.51 -8.76 5.62
CA GLY A 83 0.93 -9.83 4.80
C GLY A 83 -0.58 -9.95 4.96
N GLY A 84 -1.08 -9.87 6.20
CA GLY A 84 -2.52 -9.94 6.51
C GLY A 84 -3.30 -8.76 5.91
N LEU A 85 -2.81 -7.53 6.06
CA LEU A 85 -3.40 -6.35 5.43
C LEU A 85 -3.35 -6.45 3.90
N GLY A 86 -2.24 -6.95 3.34
CA GLY A 86 -2.11 -7.20 1.91
C GLY A 86 -3.13 -8.20 1.39
N ALA A 87 -3.25 -9.36 2.02
CA ALA A 87 -4.23 -10.38 1.64
C ALA A 87 -5.68 -9.88 1.78
N GLY A 88 -6.00 -9.22 2.89
CA GLY A 88 -7.32 -8.62 3.10
C GLY A 88 -7.67 -7.58 2.03
N ALA A 89 -6.70 -6.74 1.64
CA ALA A 89 -6.88 -5.74 0.60
C ALA A 89 -7.09 -6.37 -0.79
N ILE A 90 -6.43 -7.48 -1.11
CA ILE A 90 -6.68 -8.23 -2.35
C ILE A 90 -8.14 -8.68 -2.41
N VAL A 91 -8.60 -9.35 -1.36
CA VAL A 91 -9.98 -9.86 -1.29
C VAL A 91 -10.98 -8.71 -1.38
N ALA A 92 -10.81 -7.68 -0.55
CA ALA A 92 -11.71 -6.53 -0.54
C ALA A 92 -11.73 -5.79 -1.90
N GLY A 93 -10.56 -5.57 -2.50
CA GLY A 93 -10.44 -4.88 -3.78
C GLY A 93 -11.03 -5.68 -4.94
N VAL A 94 -10.80 -7.00 -4.98
CA VAL A 94 -11.39 -7.88 -6.01
C VAL A 94 -12.92 -7.92 -5.87
N LEU A 95 -13.44 -8.15 -4.66
CA LEU A 95 -14.89 -8.17 -4.42
C LEU A 95 -15.53 -6.83 -4.78
N ALA A 96 -14.91 -5.71 -4.40
CA ALA A 96 -15.38 -4.38 -4.77
C ALA A 96 -15.39 -4.18 -6.30
N ALA A 97 -14.36 -4.66 -7.02
CA ALA A 97 -14.29 -4.55 -8.47
C ALA A 97 -15.39 -5.32 -9.19
N LEU A 98 -15.85 -6.46 -8.62
CA LEU A 98 -16.91 -7.29 -9.19
C LEU A 98 -18.29 -6.61 -9.12
N VAL A 99 -18.54 -5.79 -8.10
CA VAL A 99 -19.84 -5.14 -7.91
C VAL A 99 -19.91 -3.72 -8.51
N ARG A 100 -18.77 -3.14 -8.92
CA ARG A 100 -18.71 -1.82 -9.55
C ARG A 100 -19.05 -1.89 -11.02
N THR A 101 -19.99 -1.04 -11.45
CA THR A 101 -20.40 -0.90 -12.85
C THR A 101 -19.69 0.25 -13.55
N ASP A 102 -19.17 1.20 -12.79
CA ASP A 102 -18.45 2.38 -13.29
C ASP A 102 -16.95 2.11 -13.48
N ILE A 103 -16.38 2.63 -14.56
CA ILE A 103 -14.98 2.41 -14.93
C ILE A 103 -14.02 2.94 -13.85
N LYS A 104 -14.24 4.16 -13.37
CA LYS A 104 -13.39 4.78 -12.35
C LYS A 104 -13.43 4.00 -11.03
N GLY A 105 -14.60 3.58 -10.57
CA GLY A 105 -14.73 2.77 -9.35
C GLY A 105 -14.04 1.41 -9.46
N ARG A 106 -14.10 0.78 -10.64
CA ARG A 106 -13.32 -0.45 -10.91
C ARG A 106 -11.82 -0.21 -10.89
N LEU A 107 -11.36 0.95 -11.38
CA LEU A 107 -9.97 1.37 -11.30
C LEU A 107 -9.49 1.52 -9.85
N VAL A 108 -10.29 2.20 -9.00
CA VAL A 108 -10.00 2.33 -7.56
C VAL A 108 -9.91 0.96 -6.90
N ALA A 109 -10.92 0.12 -7.07
CA ALA A 109 -10.96 -1.21 -6.47
C ALA A 109 -9.78 -2.09 -6.93
N SER A 110 -9.46 -2.06 -8.22
CA SER A 110 -8.30 -2.72 -8.80
C SER A 110 -6.98 -2.20 -8.21
N THR A 111 -6.86 -0.89 -7.95
CA THR A 111 -5.66 -0.31 -7.34
C THR A 111 -5.48 -0.81 -5.92
N VAL A 112 -6.55 -0.88 -5.12
CA VAL A 112 -6.52 -1.44 -3.76
C VAL A 112 -6.03 -2.89 -3.78
N ALA A 113 -6.58 -3.73 -4.69
CA ALA A 113 -6.15 -5.13 -4.82
C ALA A 113 -4.67 -5.24 -5.23
N GLN A 114 -4.21 -4.44 -6.18
CA GLN A 114 -2.82 -4.45 -6.66
C GLN A 114 -1.83 -3.99 -5.59
N MET A 115 -2.18 -2.96 -4.82
CA MET A 115 -1.35 -2.54 -3.69
C MET A 115 -1.34 -3.59 -2.58
N GLY A 116 -2.46 -4.25 -2.32
CA GLY A 116 -2.52 -5.41 -1.42
C GLY A 116 -1.59 -6.53 -1.87
N PHE A 117 -1.60 -6.86 -3.16
CA PHE A 117 -0.70 -7.87 -3.74
C PHE A 117 0.77 -7.50 -3.54
N MET A 118 1.13 -6.24 -3.81
CA MET A 118 2.50 -5.76 -3.58
C MET A 118 2.92 -5.89 -2.12
N MET A 119 2.04 -5.53 -1.16
CA MET A 119 2.32 -5.68 0.27
C MET A 119 2.50 -7.14 0.68
N LEU A 120 1.66 -8.04 0.16
CA LEU A 120 1.76 -9.47 0.40
C LEU A 120 3.09 -10.04 -0.12
N VAL A 121 3.47 -9.70 -1.35
CA VAL A 121 4.74 -10.14 -1.96
C VAL A 121 5.94 -9.59 -1.17
N ALA A 122 5.88 -8.34 -0.70
CA ALA A 122 6.91 -7.76 0.13
C ALA A 122 7.01 -8.47 1.50
N SER A 123 5.89 -8.87 2.11
CA SER A 123 5.91 -9.62 3.39
C SER A 123 6.57 -11.00 3.28
N LEU A 124 6.59 -11.58 2.09
CA LEU A 124 7.31 -12.81 1.78
C LEU A 124 8.82 -12.60 1.51
N GLY A 125 9.31 -11.36 1.64
CA GLY A 125 10.70 -11.00 1.39
C GLY A 125 11.06 -10.87 -0.09
N LEU A 126 10.11 -10.98 -1.02
CA LEU A 126 10.32 -10.89 -2.46
C LEU A 126 10.37 -9.42 -2.92
N LEU A 127 11.30 -8.63 -2.38
CA LEU A 127 11.36 -7.18 -2.61
C LEU A 127 11.58 -6.81 -4.08
N ALA A 128 12.36 -7.60 -4.82
CA ALA A 128 12.58 -7.36 -6.24
C ALA A 128 11.27 -7.50 -7.04
N ALA A 129 10.45 -8.50 -6.73
CA ALA A 129 9.13 -8.68 -7.35
C ALA A 129 8.16 -7.56 -6.95
N ALA A 130 8.18 -7.14 -5.68
CA ALA A 130 7.38 -6.01 -5.20
C ALA A 130 7.77 -4.70 -5.91
N LEU A 131 9.07 -4.45 -6.08
CA LEU A 131 9.58 -3.28 -6.80
C LEU A 131 9.18 -3.31 -8.29
N LEU A 132 9.35 -4.45 -8.95
CA LEU A 132 8.94 -4.62 -10.34
C LEU A 132 7.45 -4.37 -10.52
N HIS A 133 6.62 -4.92 -9.61
CA HIS A 133 5.19 -4.69 -9.62
C HIS A 133 4.85 -3.19 -9.45
N LEU A 134 5.52 -2.52 -8.53
CA LEU A 134 5.32 -1.09 -8.25
C LEU A 134 5.67 -0.22 -9.47
N VAL A 135 6.79 -0.49 -10.14
CA VAL A 135 7.21 0.21 -11.37
C VAL A 135 6.20 -0.06 -12.49
N ALA A 136 5.87 -1.32 -12.74
CA ALA A 136 4.89 -1.69 -13.76
C ALA A 136 3.54 -1.04 -13.50
N HIS A 137 3.06 -1.05 -12.23
CA HIS A 137 1.81 -0.42 -11.84
C HIS A 137 1.78 1.07 -12.15
N GLY A 138 2.88 1.80 -11.92
CA GLY A 138 2.99 3.22 -12.25
C GLY A 138 2.89 3.52 -13.74
N PHE A 139 3.30 2.58 -14.61
CA PHE A 139 3.25 2.76 -16.05
C PHE A 139 1.92 2.38 -16.70
N TYR A 140 1.22 1.38 -16.18
CA TYR A 140 -0.03 0.92 -16.83
C TYR A 140 -1.32 1.52 -16.23
N LYS A 141 -1.20 2.31 -15.15
CA LYS A 141 -2.33 3.02 -14.53
C LYS A 141 -2.38 4.49 -14.93
#